data_9080d3cfbf688a6c64f428e19df0b362
#
_entry.id   9080d3cfbf688a6c64f428e19df0b362
#
_cell.length_a   1.000
_cell.length_b   1.000
_cell.length_c   1.000
_cell.angle_alpha   90.00
_cell.angle_beta   90.00
_cell.angle_gamma   90.00
#
_symmetry.space_group_name_H-M   'P 1'
#
loop_
_entity.id
_entity.type
_entity.pdbx_description
1 polymer ?
#
loop_
_entity_poly.entity_id
_entity_poly.type
_entity_poly.pdbx_seq_one_letter_code
_entity_poly.pdbx_strand_id
1 'polypeptide(L)'
;MSTTIIHIPVEQVLDRLGHGNLWTRGWGTPDDSTQPTCLHGAIRFCAPVPGDAQLIEQVGARFGFGTFANDQAADFAAVESLIRAHADISDDMLADTFGPQWQPIVVLVRPAAILTSAETKALDAARDAARAAARAAALDAAWAAARDAARDAVVDHLRTRAAARAAAWDAAWDAARAAALDAAWAAAWDAARDATRALVVRDQVGDTFTQAHYDTLTRPWATVIGPVHPDDAPVTP
;
A
#
# COMPACT_ATOMS: atom_id res chain seq x y z
N MET A 1 -10.96 27.92 -7.85
CA MET A 1 -11.74 27.76 -6.59
C MET A 1 -11.54 26.32 -6.15
N SER A 2 -10.97 26.11 -4.98
CA SER A 2 -10.77 24.77 -4.42
C SER A 2 -12.11 24.15 -4.05
N THR A 3 -12.30 22.87 -4.37
CA THR A 3 -13.55 22.15 -4.11
C THR A 3 -13.35 21.27 -2.88
N THR A 4 -14.26 21.33 -1.91
CA THR A 4 -14.25 20.39 -0.78
C THR A 4 -14.62 18.99 -1.27
N ILE A 5 -13.73 18.02 -1.04
CA ILE A 5 -13.90 16.63 -1.44
C ILE A 5 -14.28 15.73 -0.26
N ILE A 6 -13.74 16.03 0.92
CA ILE A 6 -14.03 15.31 2.15
C ILE A 6 -14.39 16.33 3.21
N HIS A 7 -15.52 16.12 3.86
CA HIS A 7 -15.95 16.93 5.01
C HIS A 7 -15.86 16.10 6.29
N ILE A 8 -15.12 16.61 7.28
CA ILE A 8 -15.04 16.01 8.60
C ILE A 8 -16.23 16.51 9.43
N PRO A 9 -17.09 15.63 9.93
CA PRO A 9 -18.24 16.01 10.73
C PRO A 9 -17.78 16.43 12.14
N VAL A 10 -17.24 17.63 12.26
CA VAL A 10 -16.51 18.14 13.44
C VAL A 10 -17.30 17.94 14.72
N GLU A 11 -18.57 18.34 14.77
CA GLU A 11 -19.37 18.24 16.00
C GLU A 11 -19.56 16.77 16.42
N GLN A 12 -19.79 15.85 15.47
CA GLN A 12 -19.89 14.42 15.79
C GLN A 12 -18.55 13.87 16.32
N VAL A 13 -17.44 14.33 15.77
CA VAL A 13 -16.11 13.93 16.25
C VAL A 13 -15.85 14.47 17.65
N LEU A 14 -16.22 15.72 17.94
CA LEU A 14 -16.09 16.31 19.27
C LEU A 14 -17.00 15.61 20.29
N ASP A 15 -18.25 15.30 19.93
CA ASP A 15 -19.17 14.50 20.74
C ASP A 15 -18.59 13.13 21.04
N ARG A 16 -18.01 12.44 20.02
CA ARG A 16 -17.34 11.15 20.18
C ARG A 16 -16.14 11.21 21.11
N LEU A 17 -15.43 12.34 21.16
CA LEU A 17 -14.35 12.61 22.10
C LEU A 17 -14.85 13.07 23.47
N GLY A 18 -16.18 13.14 23.67
CA GLY A 18 -16.80 13.58 24.92
C GLY A 18 -16.36 14.96 25.34
N HIS A 19 -16.13 15.87 24.38
CA HIS A 19 -15.57 17.20 24.60
C HIS A 19 -14.34 17.18 25.52
N GLY A 20 -13.45 16.18 25.29
CA GLY A 20 -12.22 15.96 26.04
C GLY A 20 -12.28 14.88 27.11
N ASN A 21 -13.47 14.49 27.60
CA ASN A 21 -13.59 13.47 28.64
C ASN A 21 -13.27 12.05 28.15
N LEU A 22 -13.46 11.78 26.86
CA LEU A 22 -13.15 10.52 26.19
C LEU A 22 -11.94 10.63 25.26
N TRP A 23 -11.25 11.77 25.27
CA TRP A 23 -10.05 11.96 24.47
C TRP A 23 -8.82 11.32 25.12
N THR A 24 -7.99 10.71 24.30
CA THR A 24 -6.68 10.16 24.70
C THR A 24 -5.61 10.46 23.66
N ARG A 25 -4.36 10.51 24.11
CA ARG A 25 -3.19 10.46 23.23
C ARG A 25 -2.86 9.01 22.91
N GLY A 26 -2.18 8.80 21.78
CA GLY A 26 -1.81 7.47 21.33
C GLY A 26 -2.94 6.72 20.62
N TRP A 27 -2.67 5.49 20.26
CA TRP A 27 -3.60 4.67 19.49
C TRP A 27 -4.75 4.14 20.35
N GLY A 28 -5.95 4.45 19.95
CA GLY A 28 -7.15 3.83 20.47
C GLY A 28 -8.26 3.93 19.42
N THR A 29 -8.69 2.78 18.90
CA THR A 29 -9.90 2.68 18.05
C THR A 29 -10.85 1.69 18.71
N PRO A 30 -11.41 2.00 19.88
CA PRO A 30 -12.39 1.13 20.48
C PRO A 30 -13.66 1.12 19.63
N ASP A 31 -14.17 -0.07 19.41
CA ASP A 31 -15.46 -0.26 18.71
C ASP A 31 -16.65 0.28 19.53
N ASP A 32 -16.42 0.52 20.83
CA ASP A 32 -17.40 1.05 21.76
C ASP A 32 -17.33 2.58 21.84
N SER A 33 -18.45 3.23 21.57
CA SER A 33 -18.57 4.71 21.62
C SER A 33 -18.38 5.32 23.01
N THR A 34 -18.41 4.52 24.06
CA THR A 34 -18.25 4.96 25.45
C THR A 34 -16.80 4.96 25.94
N GLN A 35 -15.89 4.36 25.16
CA GLN A 35 -14.49 4.25 25.55
C GLN A 35 -13.64 5.41 25.02
N PRO A 36 -12.56 5.78 25.74
CA PRO A 36 -11.63 6.79 25.27
C PRO A 36 -11.01 6.46 23.91
N THR A 37 -10.85 7.46 23.07
CA THR A 37 -10.25 7.31 21.76
C THR A 37 -9.41 8.53 21.38
N CYS A 38 -8.47 8.37 20.45
CA CYS A 38 -7.72 9.48 19.88
C CYS A 38 -8.54 10.19 18.79
N LEU A 39 -8.04 11.33 18.32
CA LEU A 39 -8.69 12.09 17.23
C LEU A 39 -8.90 11.22 15.98
N HIS A 40 -7.90 10.46 15.56
CA HIS A 40 -8.03 9.59 14.39
C HIS A 40 -9.11 8.50 14.59
N GLY A 41 -9.16 7.88 15.77
CA GLY A 41 -10.21 6.92 16.12
C GLY A 41 -11.61 7.53 16.06
N ALA A 42 -11.78 8.74 16.55
CA ALA A 42 -13.06 9.46 16.49
C ALA A 42 -13.43 9.81 15.03
N ILE A 43 -12.49 10.31 14.24
CA ILE A 43 -12.70 10.58 12.81
C ILE A 43 -13.10 9.30 12.08
N ARG A 44 -12.40 8.18 12.32
CA ARG A 44 -12.72 6.90 11.71
C ARG A 44 -14.12 6.40 12.06
N PHE A 45 -14.56 6.64 13.28
CA PHE A 45 -15.89 6.27 13.74
C PHE A 45 -16.99 7.14 13.10
N CYS A 46 -16.72 8.44 12.94
CA CYS A 46 -17.70 9.43 12.48
C CYS A 46 -17.64 9.67 10.96
N ALA A 47 -16.62 9.20 10.25
CA ALA A 47 -16.48 9.44 8.81
C ALA A 47 -17.68 8.88 8.04
N PRO A 48 -18.39 9.73 7.28
CA PRO A 48 -19.61 9.32 6.58
C PRO A 48 -19.35 8.34 5.43
N VAL A 49 -18.15 8.39 4.88
CA VAL A 49 -17.72 7.53 3.78
C VAL A 49 -16.58 6.64 4.29
N PRO A 50 -16.72 5.31 4.22
CA PRO A 50 -15.64 4.38 4.54
C PRO A 50 -14.39 4.70 3.71
N GLY A 51 -13.22 4.69 4.34
CA GLY A 51 -11.96 5.03 3.71
C GLY A 51 -11.56 6.50 3.80
N ASP A 52 -12.50 7.41 4.01
CA ASP A 52 -12.18 8.84 4.17
C ASP A 52 -11.27 9.08 5.38
N ALA A 53 -11.41 8.31 6.45
CA ALA A 53 -10.54 8.40 7.61
C ALA A 53 -9.06 8.16 7.28
N GLN A 54 -8.77 7.21 6.38
CA GLN A 54 -7.40 6.97 5.90
C GLN A 54 -6.87 8.13 5.05
N LEU A 55 -7.72 8.70 4.20
CA LEU A 55 -7.35 9.88 3.39
C LEU A 55 -7.10 11.09 4.29
N ILE A 56 -7.98 11.33 5.28
CA ILE A 56 -7.84 12.38 6.28
C ILE A 56 -6.53 12.24 7.04
N GLU A 57 -6.16 11.02 7.46
CA GLU A 57 -4.91 10.78 8.18
C GLU A 57 -3.67 11.10 7.32
N GLN A 58 -3.67 10.72 6.04
CA GLN A 58 -2.55 11.02 5.13
C GLN A 58 -2.43 12.53 4.88
N VAL A 59 -3.56 13.20 4.64
CA VAL A 59 -3.60 14.67 4.51
C VAL A 59 -3.20 15.33 5.83
N GLY A 60 -3.71 14.82 6.94
CA GLY A 60 -3.39 15.32 8.27
C GLY A 60 -1.91 15.22 8.61
N ALA A 61 -1.25 14.13 8.22
CA ALA A 61 0.19 13.96 8.37
C ALA A 61 0.97 15.01 7.55
N ARG A 62 0.48 15.36 6.36
CA ARG A 62 1.10 16.36 5.48
C ARG A 62 0.88 17.79 5.97
N PHE A 63 -0.32 18.10 6.47
CA PHE A 63 -0.73 19.45 6.87
C PHE A 63 -0.69 19.70 8.39
N GLY A 64 -0.19 18.75 9.17
CA GLY A 64 0.08 18.94 10.60
C GLY A 64 -1.15 18.78 11.51
N PHE A 65 -2.17 18.01 11.10
CA PHE A 65 -3.34 17.69 11.93
C PHE A 65 -3.67 16.19 12.05
N GLY A 66 -2.74 15.31 11.64
CA GLY A 66 -2.88 13.85 11.77
C GLY A 66 -2.64 13.35 13.20
N THR A 67 -2.49 12.02 13.32
CA THR A 67 -2.29 11.33 14.62
C THR A 67 -1.15 11.93 15.42
N PHE A 68 -0.04 12.29 14.78
CA PHE A 68 1.10 12.89 15.45
C PHE A 68 0.73 14.22 16.12
N ALA A 69 -0.08 15.07 15.46
CA ALA A 69 -0.53 16.34 16.04
C ALA A 69 -1.45 16.12 17.25
N ASN A 70 -2.30 15.08 17.24
CA ASN A 70 -3.09 14.67 18.40
C ASN A 70 -2.20 14.31 19.60
N ASP A 71 -1.11 13.55 19.33
CA ASP A 71 -0.22 13.09 20.40
C ASP A 71 0.65 14.22 20.97
N GLN A 72 0.93 15.24 20.16
CA GLN A 72 1.68 16.42 20.55
C GLN A 72 0.79 17.56 21.15
N ALA A 73 -0.53 17.45 21.03
CA ALA A 73 -1.45 18.48 21.55
C ALA A 73 -1.26 18.68 23.05
N ALA A 74 -1.18 19.94 23.48
CA ALA A 74 -1.00 20.29 24.89
C ALA A 74 -2.22 19.84 25.71
N ASP A 75 -3.41 20.08 25.18
CA ASP A 75 -4.70 19.79 25.78
C ASP A 75 -5.77 19.50 24.69
N PHE A 76 -6.98 19.23 25.11
CA PHE A 76 -8.10 18.98 24.21
C PHE A 76 -8.50 20.23 23.40
N ALA A 77 -8.35 21.42 23.94
CA ALA A 77 -8.68 22.66 23.22
C ALA A 77 -7.78 22.83 21.97
N ALA A 78 -6.53 22.40 22.06
CA ALA A 78 -5.63 22.36 20.89
C ALA A 78 -6.13 21.37 19.84
N VAL A 79 -6.61 20.18 20.22
CA VAL A 79 -7.20 19.19 19.31
C VAL A 79 -8.48 19.73 18.67
N GLU A 80 -9.37 20.35 19.45
CA GLU A 80 -10.58 20.99 18.94
C GLU A 80 -10.26 22.09 17.92
N SER A 81 -9.28 22.93 18.21
CA SER A 81 -8.83 23.97 17.29
C SER A 81 -8.30 23.39 15.98
N LEU A 82 -7.50 22.32 16.05
CA LEU A 82 -6.97 21.64 14.88
C LEU A 82 -8.08 21.10 13.96
N ILE A 83 -9.05 20.38 14.53
CA ILE A 83 -10.12 19.78 13.72
C ILE A 83 -11.04 20.83 13.12
N ARG A 84 -11.35 21.91 13.86
CA ARG A 84 -12.15 23.02 13.34
C ARG A 84 -11.45 23.76 12.22
N ALA A 85 -10.13 23.92 12.30
CA ALA A 85 -9.34 24.56 11.25
C ALA A 85 -9.24 23.74 9.96
N HIS A 86 -9.41 22.40 10.06
CA HIS A 86 -9.24 21.47 8.93
C HIS A 86 -10.49 20.62 8.68
N ALA A 87 -11.67 21.19 8.94
CA ALA A 87 -12.95 20.49 8.76
C ALA A 87 -13.19 20.04 7.30
N ASP A 88 -12.64 20.76 6.35
CA ASP A 88 -12.80 20.52 4.91
C ASP A 88 -11.47 20.19 4.26
N ILE A 89 -11.39 19.02 3.65
CA ILE A 89 -10.25 18.61 2.84
C ILE A 89 -10.58 18.88 1.39
N SER A 90 -9.79 19.77 0.80
CA SER A 90 -9.98 20.21 -0.57
C SER A 90 -9.24 19.32 -1.58
N ASP A 91 -9.60 19.47 -2.85
CA ASP A 91 -8.87 18.92 -3.98
C ASP A 91 -7.41 19.36 -4.02
N ASP A 92 -7.12 20.64 -3.68
CA ASP A 92 -5.74 21.14 -3.59
C ASP A 92 -4.94 20.42 -2.49
N MET A 93 -5.52 20.16 -1.33
CA MET A 93 -4.87 19.41 -0.24
C MET A 93 -4.59 17.96 -0.64
N LEU A 94 -5.53 17.34 -1.34
CA LEU A 94 -5.36 15.98 -1.86
C LEU A 94 -4.28 15.94 -2.95
N ALA A 95 -4.27 16.92 -3.85
CA ALA A 95 -3.24 17.02 -4.90
C ALA A 95 -1.84 17.28 -4.30
N ASP A 96 -1.72 18.11 -3.26
CA ASP A 96 -0.44 18.33 -2.58
C ASP A 96 0.05 17.09 -1.81
N THR A 97 -0.88 16.29 -1.30
CA THR A 97 -0.55 15.06 -0.54
C THR A 97 -0.21 13.89 -1.47
N PHE A 98 -1.01 13.66 -2.51
CA PHE A 98 -0.97 12.47 -3.35
C PHE A 98 -0.48 12.74 -4.78
N GLY A 99 -0.25 13.99 -5.14
CA GLY A 99 0.09 14.41 -6.50
C GLY A 99 -1.14 14.61 -7.38
N PRO A 100 -0.93 14.93 -8.67
CA PRO A 100 -2.00 15.24 -9.62
C PRO A 100 -2.96 14.08 -9.88
N GLN A 101 -2.59 12.85 -9.52
CA GLN A 101 -3.42 11.65 -9.65
C GLN A 101 -4.18 11.29 -8.35
N TRP A 102 -4.55 12.27 -7.55
CA TRP A 102 -5.23 12.03 -6.28
C TRP A 102 -6.64 11.41 -6.44
N GLN A 103 -7.37 11.73 -7.53
CA GLN A 103 -8.73 11.21 -7.73
C GLN A 103 -8.76 9.66 -7.79
N PRO A 104 -7.93 9.00 -8.61
CA PRO A 104 -7.83 7.54 -8.58
C PRO A 104 -7.45 6.98 -7.21
N ILE A 105 -6.64 7.69 -6.42
CA ILE A 105 -6.28 7.24 -5.06
C ILE A 105 -7.52 7.25 -4.15
N VAL A 106 -8.34 8.29 -4.20
CA VAL A 106 -9.61 8.35 -3.46
C VAL A 106 -10.55 7.21 -3.88
N VAL A 107 -10.68 6.98 -5.19
CA VAL A 107 -11.48 5.88 -5.75
C VAL A 107 -10.98 4.51 -5.30
N LEU A 108 -9.67 4.35 -5.08
CA LEU A 108 -9.06 3.11 -4.62
C LEU A 108 -9.27 2.89 -3.11
N VAL A 109 -9.03 3.93 -2.31
CA VAL A 109 -9.04 3.84 -0.83
C VAL A 109 -10.45 3.61 -0.29
N ARG A 110 -11.45 4.26 -0.86
CA ARG A 110 -12.84 4.14 -0.39
C ARG A 110 -13.40 2.72 -0.50
N PRO A 111 -13.32 2.03 -1.67
CA PRO A 111 -13.72 0.63 -1.74
C PRO A 111 -12.86 -0.30 -0.87
N ALA A 112 -11.56 -0.02 -0.74
CA ALA A 112 -10.67 -0.84 0.08
C ALA A 112 -11.11 -0.92 1.55
N ALA A 113 -11.73 0.13 2.05
CA ALA A 113 -12.22 0.20 3.43
C ALA A 113 -13.48 -0.65 3.69
N ILE A 114 -14.19 -1.06 2.64
CA ILE A 114 -15.45 -1.82 2.73
C ILE A 114 -15.38 -3.18 2.04
N LEU A 115 -14.17 -3.67 1.77
CA LEU A 115 -13.99 -4.99 1.17
C LEU A 115 -14.72 -6.04 1.97
N THR A 116 -15.52 -6.84 1.31
CA THR A 116 -16.12 -8.03 1.90
C THR A 116 -15.05 -9.07 2.23
N SER A 117 -15.37 -9.99 3.14
CA SER A 117 -14.47 -11.12 3.43
C SER A 117 -14.17 -11.97 2.20
N ALA A 118 -15.08 -12.03 1.22
CA ALA A 118 -14.87 -12.75 -0.03
C ALA A 118 -13.85 -12.02 -0.93
N GLU A 119 -13.97 -10.71 -1.08
CA GLU A 119 -13.05 -9.87 -1.85
C GLU A 119 -11.65 -9.84 -1.21
N THR A 120 -11.58 -9.74 0.12
CA THR A 120 -10.30 -9.82 0.84
C THR A 120 -9.61 -11.16 0.60
N LYS A 121 -10.35 -12.28 0.68
CA LYS A 121 -9.82 -13.62 0.37
C LYS A 121 -9.38 -13.75 -1.08
N ALA A 122 -10.15 -13.19 -2.02
CA ALA A 122 -9.80 -13.21 -3.43
C ALA A 122 -8.55 -12.38 -3.72
N LEU A 123 -8.39 -11.23 -3.05
CA LEU A 123 -7.19 -10.40 -3.15
C LEU A 123 -5.95 -11.13 -2.57
N ASP A 124 -6.09 -11.78 -1.42
CA ASP A 124 -5.03 -12.59 -0.83
C ASP A 124 -4.64 -13.78 -1.73
N ALA A 125 -5.62 -14.46 -2.32
CA ALA A 125 -5.38 -15.53 -3.27
C ALA A 125 -4.66 -15.03 -4.55
N ALA A 126 -5.05 -13.87 -5.07
CA ALA A 126 -4.37 -13.24 -6.21
C ALA A 126 -2.91 -12.85 -5.88
N ARG A 127 -2.67 -12.33 -4.68
CA ARG A 127 -1.32 -12.04 -4.17
C ARG A 127 -0.48 -13.32 -4.05
N ASP A 128 -1.05 -14.39 -3.49
CA ASP A 128 -0.35 -15.65 -3.32
C ASP A 128 -0.03 -16.31 -4.68
N ALA A 129 -0.96 -16.24 -5.63
CA ALA A 129 -0.72 -16.68 -7.00
C ALA A 129 0.40 -15.87 -7.69
N ALA A 130 0.41 -14.54 -7.54
CA ALA A 130 1.47 -13.69 -8.07
C ALA A 130 2.84 -14.00 -7.44
N ARG A 131 2.87 -14.22 -6.11
CA ARG A 131 4.08 -14.67 -5.39
C ARG A 131 4.58 -16.03 -5.85
N ALA A 132 3.67 -16.98 -6.06
CA ALA A 132 4.02 -18.31 -6.55
C ALA A 132 4.58 -18.25 -7.98
N ALA A 133 3.98 -17.45 -8.85
CA ALA A 133 4.46 -17.24 -10.22
C ALA A 133 5.85 -16.57 -10.23
N ALA A 134 6.06 -15.55 -9.41
CA ALA A 134 7.35 -14.87 -9.29
C ALA A 134 8.46 -15.83 -8.77
N ARG A 135 8.12 -16.67 -7.76
CA ARG A 135 9.04 -17.70 -7.27
C ARG A 135 9.39 -18.73 -8.34
N ALA A 136 8.41 -19.21 -9.10
CA ALA A 136 8.64 -20.16 -10.17
C ALA A 136 9.55 -19.56 -11.25
N ALA A 137 9.27 -18.34 -11.70
CA ALA A 137 10.09 -17.64 -12.69
C ALA A 137 11.53 -17.40 -12.21
N ALA A 138 11.70 -17.01 -10.94
CA ALA A 138 13.02 -16.81 -10.35
C ALA A 138 13.82 -18.12 -10.23
N LEU A 139 13.16 -19.23 -9.86
CA LEU A 139 13.75 -20.56 -9.82
C LEU A 139 14.18 -21.01 -11.21
N ASP A 140 13.33 -20.86 -12.23
CA ASP A 140 13.64 -21.24 -13.60
C ASP A 140 14.84 -20.45 -14.16
N ALA A 141 14.87 -19.12 -13.90
CA ALA A 141 15.99 -18.27 -14.30
C ALA A 141 17.30 -18.67 -13.59
N ALA A 142 17.23 -18.95 -12.28
CA ALA A 142 18.38 -19.38 -11.51
C ALA A 142 18.89 -20.78 -11.95
N TRP A 143 17.99 -21.71 -12.29
CA TRP A 143 18.34 -23.00 -12.83
C TRP A 143 18.98 -22.92 -14.23
N ALA A 144 18.48 -22.00 -15.09
CA ALA A 144 19.08 -21.75 -16.39
C ALA A 144 20.53 -21.21 -16.23
N ALA A 145 20.69 -20.18 -15.40
CA ALA A 145 22.01 -19.58 -15.10
C ALA A 145 22.98 -20.61 -14.48
N ALA A 146 22.53 -21.45 -13.56
CA ALA A 146 23.34 -22.49 -12.95
C ALA A 146 23.76 -23.58 -13.96
N ARG A 147 22.86 -23.95 -14.90
CA ARG A 147 23.21 -24.90 -16.00
C ARG A 147 24.24 -24.31 -16.95
N ASP A 148 24.09 -23.04 -17.30
CA ASP A 148 25.04 -22.38 -18.21
C ASP A 148 26.41 -22.22 -17.54
N ALA A 149 26.45 -21.78 -16.28
CA ALA A 149 27.68 -21.73 -15.49
C ALA A 149 28.32 -23.12 -15.32
N ALA A 150 27.51 -24.17 -15.12
CA ALA A 150 28.02 -25.53 -15.03
C ALA A 150 28.54 -26.05 -16.37
N ARG A 151 27.94 -25.65 -17.51
CA ARG A 151 28.45 -25.99 -18.84
C ARG A 151 29.80 -25.34 -19.15
N ASP A 152 29.93 -24.04 -18.81
CA ASP A 152 31.19 -23.30 -19.00
C ASP A 152 32.30 -23.88 -18.11
N ALA A 153 31.98 -24.24 -16.86
CA ALA A 153 32.94 -24.88 -15.94
C ALA A 153 33.35 -26.31 -16.42
N VAL A 154 32.50 -27.03 -17.13
CA VAL A 154 32.82 -28.38 -17.66
C VAL A 154 33.81 -28.32 -18.81
N VAL A 155 33.87 -27.24 -19.59
CA VAL A 155 34.85 -27.07 -20.68
C VAL A 155 36.26 -26.86 -20.10
N ASP A 156 36.40 -26.24 -18.93
CA ASP A 156 37.72 -25.99 -18.33
C ASP A 156 38.22 -27.03 -17.29
N HIS A 157 37.35 -27.94 -16.81
CA HIS A 157 37.67 -28.80 -15.67
C HIS A 157 37.54 -30.33 -15.91
N LEU A 158 38.08 -30.80 -17.03
CA LEU A 158 38.24 -32.25 -17.27
C LEU A 158 39.25 -32.94 -16.34
N ARG A 159 39.92 -32.23 -15.42
CA ARG A 159 41.02 -32.78 -14.56
C ARG A 159 40.73 -32.93 -13.07
N THR A 160 39.62 -32.41 -12.50
CA THR A 160 39.37 -32.52 -11.03
C THR A 160 37.88 -32.77 -10.69
N ARG A 161 37.39 -33.90 -11.14
CA ARG A 161 35.97 -34.14 -11.41
C ARG A 161 34.97 -34.33 -10.26
N ALA A 162 35.32 -34.70 -9.06
CA ALA A 162 34.31 -35.11 -8.06
C ALA A 162 34.02 -34.00 -6.98
N ALA A 163 35.04 -33.44 -6.39
CA ALA A 163 34.88 -32.46 -5.31
C ALA A 163 34.43 -31.08 -5.83
N ALA A 164 34.91 -30.65 -7.02
CA ALA A 164 34.51 -29.40 -7.64
C ALA A 164 33.05 -29.42 -8.12
N ARG A 165 32.52 -30.57 -8.51
CA ARG A 165 31.09 -30.73 -8.85
C ARG A 165 30.17 -30.55 -7.66
N ALA A 166 30.48 -31.15 -6.52
CA ALA A 166 29.66 -31.03 -5.32
C ALA A 166 29.63 -29.56 -4.83
N ALA A 167 30.82 -28.93 -4.73
CA ALA A 167 30.91 -27.54 -4.29
C ALA A 167 30.25 -26.55 -5.27
N ALA A 168 30.34 -26.76 -6.60
CA ALA A 168 29.67 -25.93 -7.59
C ALA A 168 28.13 -26.12 -7.56
N TRP A 169 27.65 -27.33 -7.33
CA TRP A 169 26.24 -27.61 -7.14
C TRP A 169 25.68 -26.95 -5.88
N ASP A 170 26.37 -27.08 -4.76
CA ASP A 170 25.95 -26.48 -3.49
C ASP A 170 25.97 -24.94 -3.59
N ALA A 171 27.01 -24.36 -4.15
CA ALA A 171 27.10 -22.90 -4.35
C ALA A 171 26.04 -22.38 -5.34
N ALA A 172 25.79 -23.11 -6.44
CA ALA A 172 24.75 -22.75 -7.40
C ALA A 172 23.34 -22.90 -6.80
N TRP A 173 23.12 -23.93 -6.00
CA TRP A 173 21.86 -24.13 -5.28
C TRP A 173 21.60 -23.03 -4.24
N ASP A 174 22.61 -22.68 -3.44
CA ASP A 174 22.51 -21.63 -2.44
C ASP A 174 22.31 -20.25 -3.08
N ALA A 175 23.04 -19.95 -4.16
CA ALA A 175 22.86 -18.72 -4.92
C ALA A 175 21.48 -18.66 -5.60
N ALA A 176 21.00 -19.77 -6.18
CA ALA A 176 19.68 -19.86 -6.79
C ALA A 176 18.56 -19.69 -5.75
N ARG A 177 18.73 -20.30 -4.58
CA ARG A 177 17.78 -20.19 -3.48
C ARG A 177 17.74 -18.78 -2.90
N ALA A 178 18.89 -18.15 -2.69
CA ALA A 178 18.98 -16.76 -2.22
C ALA A 178 18.36 -15.80 -3.24
N ALA A 179 18.72 -15.90 -4.52
CA ALA A 179 18.15 -15.06 -5.58
C ALA A 179 16.64 -15.26 -5.75
N ALA A 180 16.14 -16.49 -5.60
CA ALA A 180 14.71 -16.79 -5.67
C ALA A 180 13.95 -16.23 -4.47
N LEU A 181 14.53 -16.28 -3.28
CA LEU A 181 13.95 -15.70 -2.07
C LEU A 181 13.94 -14.16 -2.15
N ASP A 182 15.04 -13.56 -2.56
CA ASP A 182 15.17 -12.10 -2.69
C ASP A 182 14.22 -11.56 -3.77
N ALA A 183 14.14 -12.21 -4.93
CA ALA A 183 13.22 -11.84 -5.99
C ALA A 183 11.76 -12.03 -5.58
N ALA A 184 11.42 -13.10 -4.86
CA ALA A 184 10.08 -13.34 -4.35
C ALA A 184 9.68 -12.33 -3.26
N TRP A 185 10.61 -11.93 -2.40
CA TRP A 185 10.40 -10.87 -1.41
C TRP A 185 10.20 -9.51 -2.06
N ALA A 186 11.10 -9.14 -2.99
CA ALA A 186 10.97 -7.89 -3.74
C ALA A 186 9.63 -7.82 -4.48
N ALA A 187 9.28 -8.85 -5.25
CA ALA A 187 8.01 -8.92 -5.97
C ALA A 187 6.79 -8.85 -5.04
N ALA A 188 6.85 -9.48 -3.86
CA ALA A 188 5.76 -9.46 -2.89
C ALA A 188 5.56 -8.10 -2.22
N TRP A 189 6.66 -7.40 -1.93
CA TRP A 189 6.63 -6.04 -1.38
C TRP A 189 6.19 -5.02 -2.42
N ASP A 190 6.68 -5.15 -3.63
CA ASP A 190 6.35 -4.26 -4.74
C ASP A 190 4.87 -4.39 -5.11
N ALA A 191 4.33 -5.59 -5.23
CA ALA A 191 2.91 -5.79 -5.52
C ALA A 191 1.97 -5.20 -4.44
N ALA A 192 2.38 -5.18 -3.17
CA ALA A 192 1.59 -4.60 -2.09
C ALA A 192 1.66 -3.07 -2.04
N ARG A 193 2.80 -2.48 -2.40
CA ARG A 193 3.02 -1.03 -2.45
C ARG A 193 2.54 -0.40 -3.75
N ASP A 194 2.57 -1.14 -4.81
CA ASP A 194 2.60 -0.58 -6.16
C ASP A 194 1.22 -0.27 -6.71
N ALA A 195 0.14 -0.91 -6.26
CA ALA A 195 -1.20 -0.45 -6.60
C ALA A 195 -1.45 0.99 -6.11
N THR A 196 -0.91 1.34 -4.94
CA THR A 196 -1.04 2.70 -4.38
C THR A 196 0.03 3.65 -4.95
N ARG A 197 1.22 3.13 -5.27
CA ARG A 197 2.31 3.94 -5.81
C ARG A 197 2.32 4.03 -7.33
N ALA A 198 1.72 3.08 -8.04
CA ALA A 198 1.70 3.08 -9.50
C ALA A 198 1.18 4.41 -10.06
N LEU A 199 0.15 4.99 -9.44
CA LEU A 199 -0.42 6.27 -9.84
C LEU A 199 0.51 7.45 -9.54
N VAL A 200 1.15 7.43 -8.35
CA VAL A 200 2.09 8.48 -7.94
C VAL A 200 3.38 8.41 -8.76
N VAL A 201 3.88 7.19 -8.98
CA VAL A 201 5.12 6.94 -9.74
C VAL A 201 4.92 7.28 -11.21
N ARG A 202 3.75 7.02 -11.81
CA ARG A 202 3.44 7.37 -13.20
C ARG A 202 3.69 8.86 -13.46
N ASP A 203 3.26 9.72 -12.54
CA ASP A 203 3.41 11.16 -12.69
C ASP A 203 4.84 11.66 -12.40
N GLN A 204 5.58 10.97 -11.54
CA GLN A 204 6.94 11.37 -11.17
C GLN A 204 7.99 10.92 -12.18
N VAL A 205 7.77 9.82 -12.86
CA VAL A 205 8.76 9.18 -13.76
C VAL A 205 8.43 9.42 -15.24
N GLY A 206 7.23 9.94 -15.56
CA GLY A 206 6.83 10.33 -16.90
C GLY A 206 6.97 9.21 -17.92
N ASP A 207 7.56 9.50 -19.06
CA ASP A 207 7.63 8.60 -20.23
C ASP A 207 8.38 7.27 -19.98
N THR A 208 9.12 7.13 -18.89
CA THR A 208 9.80 5.88 -18.53
C THR A 208 8.89 4.90 -17.79
N PHE A 209 7.73 5.35 -17.30
CA PHE A 209 6.72 4.49 -16.70
C PHE A 209 5.68 4.08 -17.76
N THR A 210 5.90 2.93 -18.37
CA THR A 210 5.05 2.45 -19.47
C THR A 210 3.71 1.89 -18.97
N GLN A 211 2.71 1.81 -19.85
CA GLN A 211 1.43 1.16 -19.56
C GLN A 211 1.63 -0.29 -19.10
N ALA A 212 2.60 -1.01 -19.64
CA ALA A 212 2.93 -2.36 -19.22
C ALA A 212 3.42 -2.43 -17.75
N HIS A 213 4.13 -1.41 -17.29
CA HIS A 213 4.52 -1.29 -15.88
C HIS A 213 3.29 -1.05 -15.00
N TYR A 214 2.42 -0.14 -15.41
CA TYR A 214 1.16 0.13 -14.72
C TYR A 214 0.30 -1.12 -14.59
N ASP A 215 0.05 -1.83 -15.71
CA ASP A 215 -0.76 -3.05 -15.75
C ASP A 215 -0.18 -4.14 -14.86
N THR A 216 1.14 -4.27 -14.82
CA THR A 216 1.81 -5.28 -13.99
C THR A 216 1.59 -5.01 -12.50
N LEU A 217 1.68 -3.75 -12.08
CA LEU A 217 1.57 -3.35 -10.68
C LEU A 217 0.12 -3.35 -10.17
N THR A 218 -0.82 -3.00 -11.04
CA THR A 218 -2.24 -2.87 -10.70
C THR A 218 -3.04 -4.16 -10.92
N ARG A 219 -2.54 -5.11 -11.71
CA ARG A 219 -3.26 -6.33 -12.10
C ARG A 219 -3.86 -7.11 -10.93
N PRO A 220 -3.16 -7.40 -9.82
CA PRO A 220 -3.76 -8.14 -8.70
C PRO A 220 -5.00 -7.43 -8.15
N TRP A 221 -4.93 -6.12 -8.01
CA TRP A 221 -6.06 -5.28 -7.58
C TRP A 221 -7.15 -5.26 -8.64
N ALA A 222 -6.81 -4.94 -9.89
CA ALA A 222 -7.76 -4.78 -10.98
C ALA A 222 -8.57 -6.07 -11.26
N THR A 223 -7.97 -7.24 -11.02
CA THR A 223 -8.62 -8.54 -11.20
C THR A 223 -9.69 -8.82 -10.13
N VAL A 224 -9.49 -8.31 -8.91
CA VAL A 224 -10.35 -8.64 -7.76
C VAL A 224 -11.37 -7.54 -7.47
N ILE A 225 -10.93 -6.28 -7.56
CA ILE A 225 -11.70 -5.10 -7.12
C ILE A 225 -12.24 -4.31 -8.32
N GLY A 226 -11.50 -4.27 -9.40
CA GLY A 226 -11.83 -3.49 -10.59
C GLY A 226 -10.77 -2.45 -10.94
N PRO A 227 -11.06 -1.59 -11.93
CA PRO A 227 -10.07 -0.66 -12.45
C PRO A 227 -9.57 0.30 -11.35
N VAL A 228 -8.27 0.58 -11.38
CA VAL A 228 -7.60 1.49 -10.45
C VAL A 228 -7.75 2.95 -10.91
N HIS A 229 -7.77 3.18 -12.21
CA HIS A 229 -7.97 4.48 -12.82
C HIS A 229 -9.28 4.48 -13.64
N PRO A 230 -10.02 5.62 -13.72
CA PRO A 230 -11.24 5.71 -14.53
C PRO A 230 -11.05 5.36 -16.01
N ASP A 231 -9.84 5.59 -16.54
CA ASP A 231 -9.49 5.30 -17.94
C ASP A 231 -9.01 3.86 -18.17
N ASP A 232 -8.89 3.05 -17.11
CA ASP A 232 -8.51 1.65 -17.25
C ASP A 232 -9.65 0.85 -17.89
N ALA A 233 -9.33 0.06 -18.89
CA ALA A 233 -10.29 -0.89 -19.43
C ALA A 233 -10.66 -1.93 -18.36
N PRO A 234 -11.93 -2.33 -18.25
CA PRO A 234 -12.34 -3.37 -17.32
C PRO A 234 -11.56 -4.66 -17.62
N VAL A 235 -10.93 -5.23 -16.58
CA VAL A 235 -10.23 -6.51 -16.69
C VAL A 235 -11.28 -7.58 -16.96
N THR A 236 -11.27 -8.16 -18.15
CA THR A 236 -12.11 -9.31 -18.48
C THR A 236 -11.54 -10.53 -17.74
N PRO A 237 -12.35 -11.25 -16.97
CA PRO A 237 -11.92 -12.42 -16.20
C PRO A 237 -11.40 -13.58 -17.07
#